data_434ff60f6cad9c615edf6545bd916fc5
#
_entry.id   434ff60f6cad9c615edf6545bd916fc5
#
_cell.length_a   1.000
_cell.length_b   1.000
_cell.length_c   1.000
_cell.angle_alpha   90.00
_cell.angle_beta   90.00
_cell.angle_gamma   90.00
#
_symmetry.space_group_name_H-M   'P 1'
#
loop_
_entity.id
_entity.type
_entity.pdbx_description
1 polymer ?
#
loop_
_entity_poly.entity_id
_entity_poly.type
_entity_poly.pdbx_seq_one_letter_code
_entity_poly.pdbx_strand_id
1 'polypeptide(L)'
;MMFIILTLIIAVSAFNLVSSLVMAVTEKQADIAILRTLGLSPGGVMKIFLVQGAFAGFFGTLVGVVCGVLLGWNVGKIVAFFEDLFGVHLINSQVYFIDYLPSDVNLKDVAVIACISLGLAFIATLYPSWRAAKTQPAEALRYE
;
A
#
# COMPACT_ATOMS: atom_id res chain seq x y z
N MET A 1 -12.59 11.48 14.14
CA MET A 1 -12.50 12.00 12.77
C MET A 1 -11.23 11.52 12.07
N MET A 2 -10.03 11.74 12.62
CA MET A 2 -8.75 11.37 11.97
C MET A 2 -8.63 9.88 11.65
N PHE A 3 -9.02 8.98 12.56
CA PHE A 3 -9.00 7.53 12.32
C PHE A 3 -9.90 7.08 11.16
N ILE A 4 -11.03 7.73 10.96
CA ILE A 4 -11.94 7.41 9.84
C ILE A 4 -11.27 7.74 8.50
N ILE A 5 -10.65 8.92 8.42
CA ILE A 5 -9.94 9.35 7.20
C ILE A 5 -8.77 8.42 6.90
N LEU A 6 -7.98 8.08 7.91
CA LEU A 6 -6.86 7.14 7.76
C LEU A 6 -7.33 5.76 7.31
N THR A 7 -8.41 5.25 7.88
CA THR A 7 -9.00 3.96 7.49
C THR A 7 -9.49 3.99 6.04
N LEU A 8 -10.11 5.08 5.60
CA LEU A 8 -10.54 5.25 4.20
C LEU A 8 -9.35 5.29 3.24
N ILE A 9 -8.27 6.00 3.58
CA ILE A 9 -7.05 6.05 2.76
C ILE A 9 -6.44 4.65 2.62
N ILE A 10 -6.36 3.90 3.72
CA ILE A 10 -5.84 2.52 3.71
C ILE A 10 -6.75 1.61 2.89
N ALA A 11 -8.07 1.75 2.99
CA ALA A 11 -9.02 0.98 2.20
C ALA A 11 -8.89 1.25 0.70
N VAL A 12 -8.74 2.51 0.29
CA VAL A 12 -8.48 2.89 -1.11
C VAL A 12 -7.15 2.33 -1.60
N SER A 13 -6.11 2.36 -0.76
CA SER A 13 -4.80 1.79 -1.08
C SER A 13 -4.86 0.27 -1.24
N ALA A 14 -5.61 -0.42 -0.38
CA ALA A 14 -5.85 -1.86 -0.49
C ALA A 14 -6.60 -2.22 -1.79
N PHE A 15 -7.61 -1.42 -2.17
CA PHE A 15 -8.32 -1.60 -3.44
C PHE A 15 -7.39 -1.42 -4.66
N ASN A 16 -6.52 -0.41 -4.61
CA ASN A 16 -5.50 -0.18 -5.65
C ASN A 16 -4.54 -1.37 -5.76
N LEU A 17 -4.08 -1.92 -4.63
CA LEU A 17 -3.22 -3.10 -4.57
C LEU A 17 -3.92 -4.32 -5.22
N VAL A 18 -5.19 -4.57 -4.89
CA VAL A 18 -6.00 -5.63 -5.50
C VAL A 18 -6.06 -5.46 -7.02
N SER A 19 -6.38 -4.26 -7.49
CA SER A 19 -6.50 -3.95 -8.92
C SER A 19 -5.18 -4.19 -9.67
N SER A 20 -4.06 -3.73 -9.10
CA SER A 20 -2.72 -3.92 -9.68
C SER A 20 -2.34 -5.40 -9.74
N LEU A 21 -2.62 -6.17 -8.69
CA LEU A 21 -2.34 -7.62 -8.67
C LEU A 21 -3.24 -8.39 -9.63
N VAL A 22 -4.51 -8.02 -9.76
CA VAL A 22 -5.42 -8.63 -10.75
C VAL A 22 -4.93 -8.37 -12.17
N MET A 23 -4.47 -7.16 -12.46
CA MET A 23 -3.88 -6.83 -13.76
C MET A 23 -2.61 -7.64 -14.01
N ALA A 24 -1.70 -7.73 -13.04
CA ALA A 24 -0.50 -8.55 -13.14
C ALA A 24 -0.81 -10.04 -13.39
N VAL A 25 -1.84 -10.59 -12.73
CA VAL A 25 -2.31 -11.96 -12.98
C VAL A 25 -2.83 -12.10 -14.42
N THR A 26 -3.58 -11.12 -14.92
CA THR A 26 -4.15 -11.15 -16.28
C THR A 26 -3.04 -11.09 -17.34
N GLU A 27 -2.05 -10.25 -17.16
CA GLU A 27 -0.88 -10.14 -18.05
C GLU A 27 -0.03 -11.42 -18.05
N LYS A 28 0.02 -12.13 -16.93
CA LYS A 28 0.82 -13.36 -16.74
C LYS A 28 0.03 -14.66 -16.97
N GLN A 29 -1.18 -14.57 -17.51
CA GLN A 29 -2.02 -15.77 -17.72
C GLN A 29 -1.36 -16.82 -18.60
N ALA A 30 -0.69 -16.42 -19.67
CA ALA A 30 0.02 -17.33 -20.56
C ALA A 30 1.18 -18.04 -19.83
N ASP A 31 1.99 -17.29 -19.08
CA ASP A 31 3.09 -17.84 -18.30
C ASP A 31 2.59 -18.82 -17.23
N ILE A 32 1.47 -18.49 -16.58
CA ILE A 32 0.81 -19.37 -15.59
C ILE A 32 0.32 -20.65 -16.26
N ALA A 33 -0.26 -20.55 -17.45
CA ALA A 33 -0.73 -21.70 -18.21
C ALA A 33 0.43 -22.64 -18.56
N ILE A 34 1.54 -22.14 -19.03
CA ILE A 34 2.77 -22.90 -19.31
C ILE A 34 3.27 -23.62 -18.06
N LEU A 35 3.38 -22.90 -16.92
CA LEU A 35 3.80 -23.49 -15.66
C LEU A 35 2.86 -24.61 -15.19
N ARG A 36 1.56 -24.47 -15.42
CA ARG A 36 0.58 -25.50 -15.11
C ARG A 36 0.66 -26.72 -16.02
N THR A 37 0.97 -26.56 -17.29
CA THR A 37 1.21 -27.68 -18.20
C THR A 37 2.48 -28.45 -17.84
N LEU A 38 3.48 -27.77 -17.26
CA LEU A 38 4.70 -28.39 -16.70
C LEU A 38 4.49 -29.10 -15.35
N GLY A 39 3.26 -29.08 -14.81
CA GLY A 39 2.91 -29.81 -13.60
C GLY A 39 2.81 -28.96 -12.33
N LEU A 40 2.90 -27.61 -12.44
CA LEU A 40 2.69 -26.74 -11.27
C LEU A 40 1.22 -26.81 -10.81
N SER A 41 1.03 -27.14 -9.54
CA SER A 41 -0.30 -27.21 -8.94
C SER A 41 -0.95 -25.81 -8.82
N PRO A 42 -2.29 -25.72 -8.83
CA PRO A 42 -2.99 -24.45 -8.58
C PRO A 42 -2.55 -23.75 -7.27
N GLY A 43 -2.30 -24.54 -6.22
CA GLY A 43 -1.79 -24.04 -4.96
C GLY A 43 -0.36 -23.47 -5.05
N GLY A 44 0.44 -23.99 -5.97
CA GLY A 44 1.78 -23.44 -6.27
C GLY A 44 1.68 -22.04 -6.87
N VAL A 45 0.80 -21.85 -7.85
CA VAL A 45 0.52 -20.54 -8.44
C VAL A 45 0.02 -19.55 -7.39
N MET A 46 -0.95 -19.97 -6.58
CA MET A 46 -1.48 -19.14 -5.50
C MET A 46 -0.38 -18.68 -4.55
N LYS A 47 0.54 -19.57 -4.15
CA LYS A 47 1.66 -19.22 -3.25
C LYS A 47 2.58 -18.15 -3.86
N ILE A 48 2.87 -18.21 -5.16
CA ILE A 48 3.72 -17.23 -5.85
C ILE A 48 3.13 -15.83 -5.72
N PHE A 49 1.86 -15.66 -6.05
CA PHE A 49 1.19 -14.35 -5.98
C PHE A 49 0.97 -13.88 -4.53
N LEU A 50 0.73 -14.81 -3.61
CA LEU A 50 0.60 -14.52 -2.19
C LEU A 50 1.92 -13.98 -1.60
N VAL A 51 3.03 -14.62 -1.93
CA VAL A 51 4.37 -14.17 -1.54
C VAL A 51 4.68 -12.81 -2.17
N GLN A 52 4.43 -12.63 -3.46
CA GLN A 52 4.63 -11.36 -4.14
C GLN A 52 3.84 -10.22 -3.49
N GLY A 53 2.56 -10.44 -3.20
CA GLY A 53 1.72 -9.44 -2.53
C GLY A 53 2.14 -9.17 -1.08
N ALA A 54 2.55 -10.21 -0.34
CA ALA A 54 3.08 -10.06 1.01
C ALA A 54 4.37 -9.23 1.03
N PHE A 55 5.30 -9.48 0.10
CA PHE A 55 6.49 -8.66 -0.06
C PHE A 55 6.16 -7.20 -0.38
N ALA A 56 5.28 -6.96 -1.36
CA ALA A 56 4.86 -5.62 -1.72
C ALA A 56 4.21 -4.89 -0.53
N GLY A 57 3.33 -5.55 0.21
CA GLY A 57 2.69 -5.01 1.40
C GLY A 57 3.68 -4.71 2.53
N PHE A 58 4.63 -5.62 2.78
CA PHE A 58 5.64 -5.44 3.82
C PHE A 58 6.58 -4.28 3.50
N PHE A 59 7.19 -4.27 2.32
CA PHE A 59 8.09 -3.19 1.92
C PHE A 59 7.37 -1.86 1.78
N GLY A 60 6.15 -1.84 1.23
CA GLY A 60 5.33 -0.64 1.14
C GLY A 60 5.02 -0.05 2.52
N THR A 61 4.62 -0.88 3.48
CA THR A 61 4.36 -0.44 4.85
C THR A 61 5.64 0.05 5.53
N LEU A 62 6.76 -0.65 5.36
CA LEU A 62 8.04 -0.25 5.96
C LEU A 62 8.50 1.12 5.43
N VAL A 63 8.49 1.31 4.12
CA VAL A 63 8.84 2.59 3.49
C VAL A 63 7.86 3.68 3.93
N GLY A 64 6.55 3.37 3.95
CA GLY A 64 5.50 4.30 4.39
C GLY A 64 5.69 4.75 5.84
N VAL A 65 6.02 3.83 6.75
CA VAL A 65 6.29 4.15 8.17
C VAL A 65 7.54 5.02 8.29
N VAL A 66 8.64 4.64 7.64
CA VAL A 66 9.90 5.40 7.70
C VAL A 66 9.69 6.83 7.17
N CYS A 67 9.13 6.95 5.97
CA CYS A 67 8.86 8.26 5.36
C CYS A 67 7.85 9.06 6.19
N GLY A 68 6.80 8.44 6.68
CA GLY A 68 5.76 9.09 7.49
C GLY A 68 6.32 9.65 8.80
N VAL A 69 7.14 8.88 9.51
CA VAL A 69 7.79 9.33 10.75
C VAL A 69 8.79 10.46 10.48
N LEU A 70 9.62 10.33 9.44
CA LEU A 70 10.58 11.36 9.05
C LEU A 70 9.87 12.68 8.68
N LEU A 71 8.80 12.59 7.90
CA LEU A 71 8.00 13.76 7.55
C LEU A 71 7.31 14.36 8.80
N GLY A 72 6.73 13.52 9.65
CA GLY A 72 6.09 13.95 10.88
C GLY A 72 7.03 14.71 11.81
N TRP A 73 8.27 14.25 11.98
CA TRP A 73 9.26 14.96 12.82
C TRP A 73 9.79 16.24 12.20
N ASN A 74 9.76 16.39 10.89
CA ASN A 74 10.27 17.54 10.17
C ASN A 74 9.18 18.46 9.62
N VAL A 75 7.89 18.17 9.88
CA VAL A 75 6.78 18.95 9.31
C VAL A 75 6.90 20.44 9.59
N GLY A 76 7.30 20.83 10.82
CA GLY A 76 7.49 22.24 11.16
C GLY A 76 8.59 22.92 10.34
N LYS A 77 9.72 22.23 10.10
CA LYS A 77 10.81 22.74 9.26
C LYS A 77 10.41 22.82 7.79
N ILE A 78 9.65 21.84 7.33
CA ILE A 78 9.16 21.80 5.94
C ILE A 78 8.20 22.97 5.69
N VAL A 79 7.27 23.21 6.60
CA VAL A 79 6.33 24.34 6.51
C VAL A 79 7.10 25.66 6.52
N ALA A 80 8.04 25.86 7.47
CA ALA A 80 8.85 27.07 7.53
C ALA A 80 9.66 27.30 6.24
N PHE A 81 10.21 26.24 5.65
CA PHE A 81 10.93 26.34 4.38
C PHE A 81 10.02 26.80 3.23
N PHE A 82 8.78 26.29 3.17
CA PHE A 82 7.80 26.71 2.15
C PHE A 82 7.32 28.16 2.41
N GLU A 83 7.14 28.57 3.67
CA GLU A 83 6.80 29.95 4.00
C GLU A 83 7.87 30.95 3.54
N ASP A 84 9.15 30.62 3.78
CA ASP A 84 10.28 31.44 3.33
C ASP A 84 10.38 31.49 1.80
N LEU A 85 10.11 30.34 1.12
CA LEU A 85 10.24 30.24 -0.34
C LEU A 85 9.13 30.99 -1.07
N PHE A 86 7.89 30.95 -0.56
CA PHE A 86 6.72 31.58 -1.20
C PHE A 86 6.40 32.97 -0.63
N GLY A 87 7.09 33.39 0.41
CA GLY A 87 6.86 34.70 1.07
C GLY A 87 5.46 34.85 1.66
N VAL A 88 4.78 33.73 1.91
CA VAL A 88 3.40 33.68 2.44
C VAL A 88 3.45 33.07 3.84
N HIS A 89 3.10 33.83 4.84
CA HIS A 89 2.93 33.34 6.19
C HIS A 89 1.59 32.60 6.28
N LEU A 90 1.64 31.25 6.16
CA LEU A 90 0.47 30.38 6.27
C LEU A 90 -0.06 30.33 7.70
N ILE A 91 0.82 30.56 8.68
CA ILE A 91 0.49 30.60 10.09
C ILE A 91 0.62 32.03 10.58
N ASN A 92 -0.50 32.73 10.70
CA ASN A 92 -0.54 34.07 11.22
C ASN A 92 -0.45 34.00 12.74
N SER A 93 0.72 34.31 13.30
CA SER A 93 1.01 34.28 14.73
C SER A 93 0.07 35.19 15.56
N GLN A 94 -0.65 36.11 14.93
CA GLN A 94 -1.62 36.98 15.60
C GLN A 94 -3.01 36.32 15.84
N VAL A 95 -3.31 35.20 15.18
CA VAL A 95 -4.60 34.50 15.32
C VAL A 95 -4.48 33.21 16.11
N TYR A 96 -3.31 32.53 16.03
CA TYR A 96 -3.01 31.33 16.78
C TYR A 96 -1.77 31.59 17.62
N PHE A 97 -1.91 31.54 18.97
CA PHE A 97 -0.80 31.66 19.95
C PHE A 97 0.20 30.48 19.90
N ILE A 98 0.36 29.82 18.73
CA ILE A 98 1.19 28.64 18.57
C ILE A 98 2.16 28.90 17.42
N ASP A 99 3.42 29.15 17.75
CA ASP A 99 4.51 29.41 16.80
C ASP A 99 5.03 28.16 16.08
N TYR A 100 4.45 26.99 16.35
CA TYR A 100 4.85 25.72 15.70
C TYR A 100 3.66 24.75 15.61
N LEU A 101 3.60 23.96 14.56
CA LEU A 101 2.68 22.83 14.49
C LEU A 101 3.19 21.74 15.46
N PRO A 102 2.47 21.45 16.55
CA PRO A 102 2.83 20.33 17.41
C PRO A 102 2.57 19.03 16.65
N SER A 103 3.59 18.45 16.07
CA SER A 103 3.52 17.12 15.49
C SER A 103 3.96 16.10 16.53
N ASP A 104 2.99 15.61 17.28
CA ASP A 104 3.22 14.54 18.26
C ASP A 104 3.13 13.18 17.54
N VAL A 105 4.28 12.66 17.11
CA VAL A 105 4.36 11.34 16.49
C VAL A 105 4.28 10.28 17.60
N ASN A 106 3.09 9.79 17.83
CA ASN A 106 2.85 8.74 18.81
C ASN A 106 3.21 7.36 18.22
N LEU A 107 4.23 6.73 18.76
CA LEU A 107 4.72 5.44 18.30
C LEU A 107 3.64 4.34 18.35
N LYS A 108 2.71 4.44 19.29
CA LYS A 108 1.58 3.49 19.38
C LYS A 108 0.63 3.60 18.19
N ASP A 109 0.32 4.82 17.77
CA ASP A 109 -0.55 5.05 16.62
C ASP A 109 0.11 4.58 15.32
N VAL A 110 1.42 4.84 15.17
CA VAL A 110 2.22 4.34 14.04
C VAL A 110 2.19 2.81 13.98
N ALA A 111 2.40 2.13 15.12
CA ALA A 111 2.37 0.68 15.19
C ALA A 111 0.99 0.10 14.85
N VAL A 112 -0.09 0.71 15.36
CA VAL A 112 -1.47 0.29 15.07
C VAL A 112 -1.78 0.45 13.58
N ILE A 113 -1.44 1.58 12.99
CA ILE A 113 -1.65 1.84 11.55
C ILE A 113 -0.84 0.86 10.70
N ALA A 114 0.42 0.61 11.06
CA ALA A 114 1.27 -0.36 10.36
C ALA A 114 0.68 -1.78 10.41
N CYS A 115 0.19 -2.23 11.57
CA CYS A 115 -0.45 -3.53 11.72
C CYS A 115 -1.74 -3.64 10.89
N ILE A 116 -2.57 -2.61 10.90
CA ILE A 116 -3.80 -2.55 10.09
C ILE A 116 -3.45 -2.60 8.60
N SER A 117 -2.46 -1.81 8.16
CA SER A 117 -2.01 -1.77 6.77
C SER A 117 -1.48 -3.13 6.30
N LEU A 118 -0.65 -3.80 7.10
CA LEU A 118 -0.15 -5.14 6.80
C LEU A 118 -1.29 -6.17 6.74
N GLY A 119 -2.22 -6.13 7.69
CA GLY A 119 -3.37 -7.02 7.71
C GLY A 119 -4.25 -6.85 6.46
N LEU A 120 -4.56 -5.61 6.10
CA LEU A 120 -5.35 -5.30 4.91
C LEU A 120 -4.61 -5.66 3.61
N ALA A 121 -3.30 -5.40 3.51
CA ALA A 121 -2.49 -5.81 2.38
C ALA A 121 -2.51 -7.34 2.20
N PHE A 122 -2.39 -8.09 3.30
CA PHE A 122 -2.46 -9.55 3.25
C PHE A 122 -3.84 -10.06 2.79
N ILE A 123 -4.92 -9.51 3.33
CA ILE A 123 -6.30 -9.84 2.91
C ILE A 123 -6.52 -9.47 1.43
N ALA A 124 -6.05 -8.29 1.02
CA ALA A 124 -6.17 -7.80 -0.35
C ALA A 124 -5.47 -8.72 -1.37
N THR A 125 -4.39 -9.39 -0.98
CA THR A 125 -3.65 -10.31 -1.87
C THR A 125 -4.30 -11.68 -2.02
N LEU A 126 -5.21 -12.07 -1.13
CA LEU A 126 -5.89 -13.37 -1.18
C LEU A 126 -6.76 -13.52 -2.44
N TYR A 127 -7.53 -12.48 -2.78
CA TYR A 127 -8.45 -12.53 -3.92
C TYR A 127 -7.72 -12.70 -5.27
N PRO A 128 -6.72 -11.86 -5.65
CA PRO A 128 -6.00 -12.05 -6.90
C PRO A 128 -5.18 -13.35 -6.93
N SER A 129 -4.64 -13.79 -5.80
CA SER A 129 -3.91 -15.06 -5.71
C SER A 129 -4.82 -16.26 -5.98
N TRP A 130 -6.03 -16.25 -5.44
CA TRP A 130 -7.04 -17.27 -5.70
C TRP A 130 -7.51 -17.25 -7.16
N ARG A 131 -7.69 -16.07 -7.74
CA ARG A 131 -8.03 -15.90 -9.14
C ARG A 131 -6.94 -16.48 -10.05
N ALA A 132 -5.66 -16.22 -9.75
CA ALA A 132 -4.52 -16.79 -10.46
C ALA A 132 -4.52 -18.33 -10.43
N ALA A 133 -4.84 -18.92 -9.27
CA ALA A 133 -4.92 -20.36 -9.12
C ALA A 133 -6.03 -21.02 -9.97
N LYS A 134 -7.11 -20.28 -10.29
CA LYS A 134 -8.23 -20.75 -11.11
C LYS A 134 -8.00 -20.63 -12.61
N THR A 135 -6.92 -20.02 -13.08
CA THR A 135 -6.61 -19.89 -14.50
C THR A 135 -6.51 -21.27 -15.14
N GLN A 136 -7.37 -21.55 -16.11
CA GLN A 136 -7.36 -22.83 -16.83
C GLN A 136 -6.40 -22.74 -18.01
N PRO A 137 -5.45 -23.70 -18.18
CA PRO A 137 -4.47 -23.68 -19.27
C PRO A 137 -5.13 -23.69 -20.67
N ALA A 138 -6.25 -24.42 -20.79
CA ALA A 138 -6.95 -24.56 -22.07
C ALA A 138 -7.61 -23.26 -22.56
N GLU A 139 -8.06 -22.40 -21.66
CA GLU A 139 -8.65 -21.10 -22.02
C GLU A 139 -7.58 -20.05 -22.32
N ALA A 140 -6.48 -20.05 -21.55
CA ALA A 140 -5.40 -19.08 -21.74
C ALA A 140 -4.67 -19.26 -23.08
N LEU A 141 -4.54 -20.50 -23.58
CA LEU A 141 -3.88 -20.80 -24.86
C LEU A 141 -4.81 -20.65 -26.07
N ARG A 142 -6.11 -20.46 -25.86
CA ARG A 142 -7.09 -20.32 -26.97
C ARG A 142 -7.22 -18.88 -27.45
N TYR A 143 -6.72 -17.93 -26.74
CA TYR A 143 -6.80 -16.49 -27.05
C TYR A 143 -5.55 -15.91 -27.73
N GLU A 144 -4.61 -16.75 -28.17
CA GLU A 144 -3.58 -16.42 -29.17
C GLU A 144 -4.01 -16.97 -30.55
#